data_859e2106ffb129b0892c5d1ae951b599
#
_entry.id   859e2106ffb129b0892c5d1ae951b599
#
_cell.length_a   1.000
_cell.length_b   1.000
_cell.length_c   1.000
_cell.angle_alpha   90.00
_cell.angle_beta   90.00
_cell.angle_gamma   90.00
#
_symmetry.space_group_name_H-M   'P 1'
#
loop_
_entity.id
_entity.type
_entity.pdbx_description
1 polymer ?
#
loop_
_entity_poly.entity_id
_entity_poly.type
_entity_poly.pdbx_seq_one_letter_code
_entity_poly.pdbx_strand_id
1 'polypeptide(L)'
;MIVLAGYPQDMDRFLRSNPGLASRFSVRISFPSYTAGELAQIMAVIAEHARDSFDPEARPVLKRIFRDACDRGRIDELGNGRFARSLFERACAARDLRVATLGETATAADLTTLTAADIETAVEGLTGGRHGRSGDQGGYDGTWDGPPAPGTPGT
;
A
#
# COMPACT_ATOMS: atom_id res chain seq x y z
N MET A 1 -6.52 -6.82 -27.26
CA MET A 1 -6.13 -7.68 -26.12
C MET A 1 -7.05 -7.33 -24.95
N ILE A 2 -7.62 -8.33 -24.26
CA ILE A 2 -8.46 -8.13 -23.06
C ILE A 2 -7.70 -8.76 -21.88
N VAL A 3 -7.62 -8.03 -20.78
CA VAL A 3 -7.00 -8.48 -19.53
C VAL A 3 -8.07 -8.39 -18.43
N LEU A 4 -8.25 -9.48 -17.68
CA LEU A 4 -9.08 -9.52 -16.48
C LEU A 4 -8.13 -9.57 -15.28
N ALA A 5 -8.42 -8.77 -14.25
CA ALA A 5 -7.66 -8.76 -13.01
C ALA A 5 -8.63 -8.80 -11.82
N GLY A 6 -8.27 -9.56 -10.80
CA GLY A 6 -9.06 -9.70 -9.59
C GLY A 6 -8.40 -10.66 -8.61
N TYR A 7 -9.01 -10.82 -7.44
CA TYR A 7 -8.54 -11.80 -6.45
C TYR A 7 -8.70 -13.23 -6.98
N PRO A 8 -7.78 -14.15 -6.66
CA PRO A 8 -7.78 -15.50 -7.23
C PRO A 8 -9.10 -16.24 -7.06
N GLN A 9 -9.70 -16.18 -5.87
CA GLN A 9 -10.96 -16.85 -5.57
C GLN A 9 -12.14 -16.29 -6.36
N ASP A 10 -12.21 -14.97 -6.53
CA ASP A 10 -13.27 -14.30 -7.28
C ASP A 10 -13.11 -14.55 -8.79
N MET A 11 -11.88 -14.55 -9.28
CA MET A 11 -11.59 -14.92 -10.67
C MET A 11 -11.94 -16.38 -10.95
N ASP A 12 -11.66 -17.29 -10.04
CA ASP A 12 -12.05 -18.70 -10.17
C ASP A 12 -13.58 -18.88 -10.19
N ARG A 13 -14.28 -18.13 -9.34
CA ARG A 13 -15.76 -18.14 -9.32
C ARG A 13 -16.31 -17.58 -10.62
N PHE A 14 -15.80 -16.45 -11.08
CA PHE A 14 -16.21 -15.79 -12.31
C PHE A 14 -16.00 -16.66 -13.55
N LEU A 15 -14.84 -17.29 -13.70
CA LEU A 15 -14.54 -18.17 -14.82
C LEU A 15 -15.39 -19.46 -14.79
N ARG A 16 -15.70 -20.00 -13.61
CA ARG A 16 -16.58 -21.16 -13.46
C ARG A 16 -18.03 -20.87 -13.81
N SER A 17 -18.53 -19.68 -13.50
CA SER A 17 -19.89 -19.27 -13.84
C SER A 17 -20.09 -18.99 -15.33
N ASN A 18 -19.01 -18.86 -16.11
CA ASN A 18 -19.03 -18.53 -17.53
C ASN A 18 -18.12 -19.46 -18.34
N PRO A 19 -18.57 -20.69 -18.69
CA PRO A 19 -17.72 -21.69 -19.36
C PRO A 19 -17.08 -21.21 -20.66
N GLY A 20 -17.76 -20.32 -21.42
CA GLY A 20 -17.23 -19.73 -22.63
C GLY A 20 -16.09 -18.72 -22.42
N LEU A 21 -15.94 -18.19 -21.20
CA LEU A 21 -14.82 -17.29 -20.85
C LEU A 21 -13.57 -18.12 -20.51
N ALA A 22 -13.71 -19.20 -19.80
CA ALA A 22 -12.57 -20.05 -19.41
C ALA A 22 -11.74 -20.50 -20.61
N SER A 23 -12.40 -20.81 -21.75
CA SER A 23 -11.72 -21.21 -22.99
C SER A 23 -11.05 -20.04 -23.75
N ARG A 24 -11.47 -18.79 -23.51
CA ARG A 24 -10.93 -17.60 -24.16
C ARG A 24 -9.78 -16.96 -23.36
N PHE A 25 -9.70 -17.19 -22.05
CA PHE A 25 -8.64 -16.70 -21.18
C PHE A 25 -7.68 -17.85 -20.81
N SER A 26 -6.84 -18.22 -21.79
CA SER A 26 -5.91 -19.35 -21.67
C SER A 26 -4.64 -19.03 -20.87
N VAL A 27 -4.30 -17.73 -20.73
CA VAL A 27 -3.12 -17.30 -19.98
C VAL A 27 -3.55 -16.80 -18.61
N ARG A 28 -2.98 -17.38 -17.57
CA ARG A 28 -3.21 -16.97 -16.18
C ARG A 28 -1.87 -16.58 -15.55
N ILE A 29 -1.83 -15.37 -15.02
CA ILE A 29 -0.67 -14.85 -14.29
C ILE A 29 -1.10 -14.66 -12.84
N SER A 30 -0.39 -15.30 -11.93
CA SER A 30 -0.62 -15.17 -10.49
C SER A 30 0.44 -14.25 -9.88
N PHE A 31 0.00 -13.32 -9.05
CA PHE A 31 0.88 -12.45 -8.26
C PHE A 31 0.72 -12.84 -6.79
N PRO A 32 1.61 -13.68 -6.25
CA PRO A 32 1.58 -14.02 -4.84
C PRO A 32 1.92 -12.80 -3.98
N SER A 33 1.53 -12.86 -2.71
CA SER A 33 1.92 -11.86 -1.73
C SER A 33 3.42 -11.84 -1.54
N TYR A 34 3.98 -10.66 -1.32
CA TYR A 34 5.40 -10.51 -1.08
C TYR A 34 5.84 -11.11 0.25
N THR A 35 7.02 -11.68 0.26
CA THR A 35 7.72 -12.08 1.47
C THR A 35 8.25 -10.85 2.23
N ALA A 36 8.57 -11.03 3.51
CA ALA A 36 9.19 -9.97 4.31
C ALA A 36 10.52 -9.45 3.69
N GLY A 37 11.28 -10.34 3.04
CA GLY A 37 12.50 -9.97 2.34
C GLY A 37 12.25 -9.09 1.12
N GLU A 38 11.26 -9.45 0.31
CA GLU A 38 10.87 -8.67 -0.88
C GLU A 38 10.28 -7.30 -0.49
N LEU A 39 9.48 -7.23 0.58
CA LEU A 39 8.98 -5.95 1.10
C LEU A 39 10.12 -5.03 1.55
N ALA A 40 11.14 -5.58 2.22
CA ALA A 40 12.32 -4.83 2.59
C ALA A 40 13.11 -4.33 1.37
N GLN A 41 13.22 -5.14 0.32
CA GLN A 41 13.83 -4.73 -0.95
C GLN A 41 13.02 -3.63 -1.64
N ILE A 42 11.69 -3.76 -1.70
CA ILE A 42 10.82 -2.72 -2.25
C ILE A 42 11.04 -1.39 -1.53
N MET A 43 11.08 -1.42 -0.19
CA MET A 43 11.31 -0.21 0.59
C MET A 43 12.71 0.38 0.36
N ALA A 44 13.73 -0.46 0.19
CA ALA A 44 15.09 -0.02 -0.15
C ALA A 44 15.13 0.68 -1.52
N VAL A 45 14.45 0.13 -2.53
CA VAL A 45 14.36 0.74 -3.86
C VAL A 45 13.62 2.08 -3.82
N ILE A 46 12.55 2.18 -3.02
CA ILE A 46 11.81 3.44 -2.83
C ILE A 46 12.72 4.50 -2.20
N ALA A 47 13.47 4.14 -1.14
CA ALA A 47 14.39 5.04 -0.47
C ALA A 47 15.51 5.52 -1.42
N GLU A 48 16.10 4.61 -2.21
CA GLU A 48 17.11 4.96 -3.20
C GLU A 48 16.62 5.99 -4.22
N HIS A 49 15.39 5.81 -4.73
CA HIS A 49 14.78 6.77 -5.66
C HIS A 49 14.50 8.12 -5.01
N ALA A 50 14.18 8.13 -3.72
CA ALA A 50 14.01 9.35 -2.93
C ALA A 50 15.34 9.99 -2.51
N ARG A 51 16.47 9.32 -2.75
CA ARG A 51 17.81 9.69 -2.24
C ARG A 51 17.90 9.67 -0.71
N ASP A 52 17.09 8.83 -0.10
CA ASP A 52 17.11 8.56 1.32
C ASP A 52 17.91 7.28 1.63
N SER A 53 18.40 7.17 2.83
CA SER A 53 19.12 6.01 3.35
C SER A 53 18.55 5.52 4.66
N PHE A 54 18.88 4.29 5.03
CA PHE A 54 18.53 3.73 6.33
C PHE A 54 19.77 3.65 7.22
N ASP A 55 19.61 4.11 8.44
CA ASP A 55 20.54 3.82 9.53
C ASP A 55 20.75 2.29 9.64
N PRO A 56 21.96 1.82 10.00
CA PRO A 56 22.20 0.41 10.23
C PRO A 56 21.22 -0.26 11.20
N GLU A 57 20.77 0.46 12.23
CA GLU A 57 19.79 -0.04 13.22
C GLU A 57 18.36 -0.09 12.67
N ALA A 58 18.04 0.70 11.68
CA ALA A 58 16.71 0.72 11.05
C ALA A 58 16.39 -0.57 10.28
N ARG A 59 17.40 -1.19 9.66
CA ARG A 59 17.24 -2.40 8.84
C ARG A 59 16.71 -3.62 9.60
N PRO A 60 17.21 -3.96 10.82
CA PRO A 60 16.60 -5.02 11.64
C PRO A 60 15.15 -4.74 12.01
N VAL A 61 14.82 -3.48 12.33
CA VAL A 61 13.46 -3.05 12.67
C VAL A 61 12.52 -3.27 11.49
N LEU A 62 12.89 -2.84 10.30
CA LEU A 62 12.11 -3.08 9.07
C LEU A 62 11.85 -4.56 8.82
N LYS A 63 12.89 -5.39 8.92
CA LYS A 63 12.76 -6.84 8.73
C LYS A 63 11.81 -7.46 9.76
N ARG A 64 11.85 -7.00 11.01
CA ARG A 64 10.94 -7.45 12.07
C ARG A 64 9.50 -7.09 11.74
N ILE A 65 9.23 -5.84 11.34
CA ILE A 65 7.89 -5.34 11.01
C ILE A 65 7.30 -6.13 9.85
N PHE A 66 8.05 -6.31 8.76
CA PHE A 66 7.56 -7.06 7.60
C PHE A 66 7.36 -8.54 7.92
N ARG A 67 8.25 -9.15 8.70
CA ARG A 67 8.08 -10.53 9.14
C ARG A 67 6.83 -10.70 9.98
N ASP A 68 6.60 -9.84 10.97
CA ASP A 68 5.41 -9.88 11.81
C ASP A 68 4.12 -9.72 10.99
N ALA A 69 4.11 -8.85 9.99
CA ALA A 69 2.96 -8.68 9.09
C ALA A 69 2.69 -9.93 8.23
N CYS A 70 3.75 -10.59 7.73
CA CYS A 70 3.63 -11.81 6.93
C CYS A 70 3.23 -13.01 7.80
N ASP A 71 3.87 -13.20 8.96
CA ASP A 71 3.63 -14.34 9.85
C ASP A 71 2.20 -14.34 10.42
N ARG A 72 1.63 -13.16 10.61
CA ARG A 72 0.22 -12.99 11.02
C ARG A 72 -0.77 -13.05 9.86
N GLY A 73 -0.34 -13.30 8.64
CA GLY A 73 -1.19 -13.33 7.44
C GLY A 73 -1.87 -12.00 7.11
N ARG A 74 -1.37 -10.88 7.65
CA ARG A 74 -2.00 -9.56 7.50
C ARG A 74 -1.52 -8.78 6.27
N ILE A 75 -0.53 -9.31 5.56
CA ILE A 75 0.12 -8.55 4.49
C ILE A 75 -0.83 -8.15 3.37
N ASP A 76 -1.80 -9.02 3.03
CA ASP A 76 -2.79 -8.73 1.99
C ASP A 76 -3.78 -7.64 2.45
N GLU A 77 -4.22 -7.69 3.70
CA GLU A 77 -5.07 -6.66 4.30
C GLU A 77 -4.36 -5.30 4.41
N LEU A 78 -3.05 -5.32 4.61
CA LEU A 78 -2.22 -4.12 4.66
C LEU A 78 -1.94 -3.54 3.26
N GLY A 79 -2.26 -4.29 2.19
CA GLY A 79 -2.09 -3.86 0.82
C GLY A 79 -0.75 -4.24 0.20
N ASN A 80 -0.05 -5.23 0.79
CA ASN A 80 1.15 -5.82 0.20
C ASN A 80 2.25 -4.78 -0.07
N GLY A 81 2.71 -4.60 -1.31
CA GLY A 81 3.71 -3.59 -1.66
C GLY A 81 3.31 -2.14 -1.32
N ARG A 82 1.99 -1.84 -1.24
CA ARG A 82 1.51 -0.53 -0.78
C ARG A 82 1.84 -0.29 0.70
N PHE A 83 1.85 -1.34 1.50
CA PHE A 83 2.24 -1.24 2.91
C PHE A 83 3.70 -0.77 3.05
N ALA A 84 4.62 -1.33 2.26
CA ALA A 84 6.02 -0.89 2.26
C ALA A 84 6.14 0.59 1.86
N ARG A 85 5.39 1.05 0.86
CA ARG A 85 5.36 2.46 0.44
C ARG A 85 4.80 3.36 1.53
N SER A 86 3.65 3.02 2.10
CA SER A 86 3.02 3.82 3.16
C SER A 86 3.87 3.89 4.42
N LEU A 87 4.59 2.81 4.75
CA LEU A 87 5.53 2.79 5.85
C LEU A 87 6.70 3.74 5.59
N PHE A 88 7.25 3.74 4.36
CA PHE A 88 8.31 4.66 3.96
C PHE A 88 7.86 6.12 4.06
N GLU A 89 6.71 6.46 3.48
CA GLU A 89 6.17 7.84 3.48
C GLU A 89 5.95 8.35 4.91
N ARG A 90 5.46 7.50 5.81
CA ARG A 90 5.29 7.86 7.23
C ARG A 90 6.62 7.97 7.97
N ALA A 91 7.60 7.12 7.66
CA ALA A 91 8.93 7.23 8.23
C ALA A 91 9.63 8.52 7.81
N CYS A 92 9.44 8.96 6.56
CA CYS A 92 9.89 10.28 6.11
C CYS A 92 9.22 11.42 6.92
N ALA A 93 7.92 11.34 7.13
CA ALA A 93 7.22 12.36 7.95
C ALA A 93 7.72 12.37 9.41
N ALA A 94 8.00 11.20 9.99
CA ALA A 94 8.59 11.10 11.35
C ALA A 94 10.00 11.69 11.39
N ARG A 95 10.85 11.41 10.38
CA ARG A 95 12.16 12.04 10.22
C ARG A 95 12.04 13.55 10.13
N ASP A 96 11.14 14.06 9.32
CA ASP A 96 10.97 15.50 9.13
C ASP A 96 10.59 16.21 10.45
N LEU A 97 9.74 15.58 11.26
CA LEU A 97 9.42 16.08 12.60
C LEU A 97 10.64 16.02 13.52
N ARG A 98 11.40 14.94 13.52
CA ARG A 98 12.64 14.82 14.29
C ARG A 98 13.64 15.89 13.90
N VAL A 99 13.85 16.11 12.61
CA VAL A 99 14.77 17.12 12.10
C VAL A 99 14.32 18.52 12.48
N ALA A 100 13.02 18.79 12.41
CA ALA A 100 12.46 20.08 12.85
C ALA A 100 12.77 20.37 14.33
N THR A 101 12.82 19.36 15.19
CA THR A 101 13.19 19.54 16.62
C THR A 101 14.69 19.77 16.84
N LEU A 102 15.53 19.32 15.91
CA LEU A 102 16.98 19.58 15.96
C LEU A 102 17.32 21.03 15.57
N GLY A 103 16.46 21.68 14.78
CA GLY A 103 16.66 23.06 14.34
C GLY A 103 18.01 23.26 13.65
N GLU A 104 18.76 24.27 14.07
CA GLU A 104 20.08 24.61 13.47
C GLU A 104 21.17 23.55 13.73
N THR A 105 20.95 22.58 14.61
CA THR A 105 21.90 21.50 14.88
C THR A 105 21.75 20.33 13.91
N ALA A 106 20.72 20.31 13.08
CA ALA A 106 20.49 19.25 12.09
C ALA A 106 21.58 19.23 11.04
N THR A 107 22.07 18.05 10.74
CA THR A 107 23.08 17.80 9.71
C THR A 107 22.45 17.41 8.38
N ALA A 108 23.20 17.48 7.28
CA ALA A 108 22.75 16.98 5.99
C ALA A 108 22.39 15.49 6.01
N ALA A 109 23.07 14.69 6.84
CA ALA A 109 22.76 13.28 7.04
C ALA A 109 21.39 13.08 7.72
N ASP A 110 21.04 13.94 8.69
CA ASP A 110 19.74 13.85 9.36
C ASP A 110 18.57 14.06 8.40
N LEU A 111 18.76 14.88 7.37
CA LEU A 111 17.74 15.17 6.35
C LEU A 111 17.46 13.99 5.42
N THR A 112 18.41 13.07 5.26
CA THR A 112 18.31 11.97 4.29
C THR A 112 18.39 10.58 4.90
N THR A 113 18.51 10.48 6.24
CA THR A 113 18.64 9.18 6.92
C THR A 113 17.40 8.90 7.78
N LEU A 114 16.79 7.75 7.51
CA LEU A 114 15.70 7.20 8.31
C LEU A 114 16.27 6.33 9.44
N THR A 115 15.96 6.67 10.67
CA THR A 115 16.39 5.94 11.86
C THR A 115 15.40 4.84 12.26
N ALA A 116 15.81 3.96 13.16
CA ALA A 116 14.94 2.95 13.75
C ALA A 116 13.71 3.59 14.40
N ALA A 117 13.90 4.70 15.13
CA ALA A 117 12.81 5.44 15.79
C ALA A 117 11.79 6.03 14.80
N ASP A 118 12.25 6.56 13.66
CA ASP A 118 11.36 7.07 12.60
C ASP A 118 10.46 5.97 12.06
N ILE A 119 10.99 4.75 11.89
CA ILE A 119 10.25 3.58 11.41
C ILE A 119 9.27 3.04 12.45
N GLU A 120 9.66 3.00 13.73
CA GLU A 120 8.78 2.59 14.83
C GLU A 120 7.60 3.54 14.98
N THR A 121 7.84 4.84 14.93
CA THR A 121 6.78 5.86 14.91
C THR A 121 5.84 5.67 13.72
N ALA A 122 6.39 5.39 12.54
CA ALA A 122 5.61 5.18 11.33
C ALA A 122 4.66 3.98 11.43
N VAL A 123 5.11 2.86 11.99
CA VAL A 123 4.28 1.66 12.11
C VAL A 123 3.18 1.80 13.16
N GLU A 124 3.43 2.50 14.26
CA GLU A 124 2.39 2.80 15.26
C GLU A 124 1.22 3.57 14.64
N GLY A 125 1.51 4.56 13.81
CA GLY A 125 0.50 5.32 13.08
C GLY A 125 -0.28 4.52 12.05
N LEU A 126 0.29 3.43 11.50
CA LEU A 126 -0.41 2.53 10.57
C LEU A 126 -1.28 1.49 11.29
N THR A 127 -0.90 1.08 12.49
CA THR A 127 -1.60 0.04 13.26
C THR A 127 -2.59 0.63 14.27
N GLY A 128 -2.32 1.81 14.81
CA GLY A 128 -3.17 2.49 15.80
C GLY A 128 -4.40 3.19 15.21
N GLY A 129 -4.39 3.55 13.93
CA GLY A 129 -5.47 4.29 13.27
C GLY A 129 -6.75 3.48 12.98
N ARG A 130 -6.80 2.18 13.28
CA ARG A 130 -7.96 1.30 13.01
C ARG A 130 -8.97 1.20 14.15
N HIS A 131 -8.76 1.84 15.29
CA HIS A 131 -9.70 1.81 16.41
C HIS A 131 -10.72 2.97 16.42
N GLY A 132 -10.75 3.82 15.39
CA GLY A 132 -11.55 5.05 15.39
C GLY A 132 -12.47 5.31 14.19
N ARG A 133 -12.72 4.33 13.32
CA ARG A 133 -13.74 4.46 12.25
C ARG A 133 -14.63 3.24 12.13
N SER A 134 -15.37 2.97 13.17
CA SER A 134 -16.67 2.27 13.05
C SER A 134 -17.71 3.36 12.81
N GLY A 135 -18.32 3.35 11.60
CA GLY A 135 -19.53 4.13 11.35
C GLY A 135 -19.36 5.24 10.33
N ASP A 136 -19.16 4.91 9.06
CA ASP A 136 -19.92 5.51 7.96
C ASP A 136 -19.98 4.52 6.80
N GLN A 137 -20.97 3.66 6.83
CA GLN A 137 -21.41 2.92 5.66
C GLN A 137 -22.28 3.89 4.85
N GLY A 138 -21.64 4.78 4.11
CA GLY A 138 -22.24 5.45 2.98
C GLY A 138 -22.54 4.38 1.93
N GLY A 139 -23.74 3.81 1.97
CA GLY A 139 -24.25 2.93 0.94
C GLY A 139 -24.22 3.67 -0.39
N TYR A 140 -23.38 3.22 -1.31
CA TYR A 140 -23.52 3.54 -2.72
C TYR A 140 -24.75 2.75 -3.20
N ASP A 141 -25.91 3.40 -3.24
CA ASP A 141 -27.07 2.88 -3.93
C ASP A 141 -26.75 2.99 -5.43
N GLY A 142 -26.74 1.88 -6.13
CA GLY A 142 -26.29 1.76 -7.52
C GLY A 142 -27.26 2.40 -8.54
N THR A 143 -27.82 3.56 -8.27
CA THR A 143 -28.59 4.34 -9.24
C THR A 143 -27.70 5.38 -9.91
N TRP A 144 -27.07 4.96 -11.02
CA TRP A 144 -26.43 5.87 -11.93
C TRP A 144 -27.51 6.49 -12.84
N ASP A 145 -27.97 7.70 -12.51
CA ASP A 145 -28.79 8.51 -13.40
C ASP A 145 -27.88 9.11 -14.47
N GLY A 146 -27.93 8.53 -15.69
CA GLY A 146 -27.20 9.01 -16.85
C GLY A 146 -27.46 10.48 -17.15
N PRO A 147 -26.58 11.12 -17.97
CA PRO A 147 -26.75 12.53 -18.32
C PRO A 147 -28.06 12.76 -19.02
N PRO A 148 -28.74 13.90 -18.81
CA PRO A 148 -30.01 14.23 -19.46
C PRO A 148 -29.84 14.24 -21.00
N ALA A 149 -30.81 13.68 -21.70
CA ALA A 149 -30.85 13.65 -23.17
C ALA A 149 -30.79 15.07 -23.74
N PRO A 150 -30.08 15.30 -24.88
CA PRO A 150 -30.02 16.61 -25.52
C PRO A 150 -31.41 17.02 -25.99
N GLY A 151 -31.81 18.22 -25.56
CA GLY A 151 -33.11 18.82 -25.90
C GLY A 151 -33.29 18.95 -27.39
N THR A 152 -34.44 18.51 -27.91
CA THR A 152 -34.93 18.73 -29.27
C THR A 152 -35.11 20.23 -29.47
N PRO A 153 -34.61 20.82 -30.57
CA PRO A 153 -34.94 22.21 -30.90
C PRO A 153 -36.39 22.33 -31.30
N GLY A 154 -37.10 23.18 -30.57
CA GLY A 154 -38.49 23.52 -30.88
C GLY A 154 -38.61 24.33 -32.19
N THR A 155 -39.51 23.94 -33.01
CA THR A 155 -40.09 24.69 -34.18
C THR A 155 -40.81 25.93 -33.71
#